data_d892d4b44a8ed70fda13c897fc6f7c0b
#
_entry.id   d892d4b44a8ed70fda13c897fc6f7c0b
#
_cell.length_a   1.000
_cell.length_b   1.000
_cell.length_c   1.000
_cell.angle_alpha   90.00
_cell.angle_beta   90.00
_cell.angle_gamma   90.00
#
_symmetry.space_group_name_H-M   'P 1'
#
loop_
_entity.id
_entity.type
_entity.pdbx_description
1 polymer ?
#
loop_
_entity_poly.entity_id
_entity_poly.type
_entity_poly.pdbx_seq_one_letter_code
_entity_poly.pdbx_strand_id
1 'polypeptide(L)'
;MTKKESLQLFETKKVRTIWDDEQEKWYFAIVDVVAVLTEQNDYQTSRKYWNKLKQRLKEEGNETVTNCHQFKLQAADGKMRLTDVADTEQLFRLIQSIPSPKAEPFKIWMSQVASIRLEQMQDPELSIEQAMADYKRLGYSDSWINQRLKSIEIRKELTDEWNRTGVIEGYQYATLTDIITQEWSGFKTKEYKQFKGLKKESLRDNMTNVELILNSLAEASTTEISKQKDPSGFEENKVVAKEGGEVAKIAREQLEAKIGKTIISSKNAKDFTQLPDK
;
A
#
# COMPACT_ATOMS: atom_id res chain seq x y z
N MET A 1 1.78 1.24 6.39
CA MET A 1 1.64 1.58 7.83
C MET A 1 0.48 2.55 7.97
N THR A 2 -0.54 2.22 8.73
CA THR A 2 -1.66 3.13 8.99
C THR A 2 -1.28 4.16 10.07
N LYS A 3 -2.00 5.30 10.13
CA LYS A 3 -1.82 6.32 11.19
C LYS A 3 -1.92 5.72 12.61
N LYS A 4 -2.68 4.62 12.76
CA LYS A 4 -2.88 3.89 14.02
C LYS A 4 -1.67 3.02 14.38
N GLU A 5 -1.02 2.43 13.38
CA GLU A 5 0.20 1.62 13.55
C GLU A 5 1.42 2.49 13.83
N SER A 6 1.52 3.67 13.20
CA SER A 6 2.61 4.61 13.48
C SER A 6 2.51 5.23 14.89
N LEU A 7 1.31 5.34 15.46
CA LEU A 7 1.09 5.79 16.84
C LEU A 7 1.41 4.70 17.89
N GLN A 8 1.22 3.41 17.55
CA GLN A 8 1.59 2.28 18.43
C GLN A 8 3.11 2.10 18.58
N LEU A 9 3.89 2.51 17.58
CA LEU A 9 5.35 2.45 17.63
C LEU A 9 5.97 3.33 18.72
N PHE A 10 5.27 4.37 19.20
CA PHE A 10 5.83 5.36 20.10
C PHE A 10 5.13 5.46 21.46
N GLU A 11 4.45 4.40 21.93
CA GLU A 11 3.75 4.39 23.23
C GLU A 11 3.16 5.79 23.55
N THR A 12 2.03 6.03 23.90
CA THR A 12 1.36 7.24 24.42
C THR A 12 1.97 8.66 24.20
N LYS A 13 3.23 8.82 23.80
CA LYS A 13 3.84 10.13 23.51
C LYS A 13 3.57 10.53 22.05
N LYS A 14 2.99 11.72 21.86
CA LYS A 14 2.61 12.24 20.54
C LYS A 14 3.86 12.63 19.74
N VAL A 15 4.23 11.80 18.77
CA VAL A 15 5.14 12.20 17.68
C VAL A 15 4.31 12.90 16.60
N ARG A 16 4.67 14.14 16.28
CA ARG A 16 4.02 14.88 15.19
C ARG A 16 4.37 14.22 13.86
N THR A 17 3.36 13.99 13.05
CA THR A 17 3.50 13.36 11.74
C THR A 17 2.82 14.20 10.68
N ILE A 18 3.33 14.16 9.45
CA ILE A 18 2.72 14.75 8.27
C ILE A 18 2.74 13.74 7.13
N TRP A 19 1.69 13.76 6.35
CA TRP A 19 1.60 13.00 5.11
C TRP A 19 1.94 13.91 3.92
N ASP A 20 2.83 13.44 3.06
CA ASP A 20 3.15 14.07 1.79
C ASP A 20 2.36 13.37 0.68
N ASP A 21 1.44 14.09 0.05
CA ASP A 21 0.58 13.55 -1.00
C ASP A 21 1.32 13.36 -2.33
N GLU A 22 2.41 14.11 -2.59
CA GLU A 22 3.19 14.01 -3.81
C GLU A 22 4.11 12.79 -3.79
N GLN A 23 4.76 12.55 -2.65
CA GLN A 23 5.66 11.40 -2.46
C GLN A 23 4.95 10.15 -1.90
N GLU A 24 3.69 10.27 -1.52
CA GLU A 24 2.89 9.20 -0.86
C GLU A 24 3.60 8.61 0.36
N LYS A 25 4.23 9.47 1.19
CA LYS A 25 5.02 9.07 2.36
C LYS A 25 4.58 9.76 3.64
N TRP A 26 4.70 9.03 4.75
CA TRP A 26 4.64 9.60 6.08
C TRP A 26 5.99 10.15 6.51
N TYR A 27 5.97 11.35 7.08
CA TYR A 27 7.12 11.97 7.71
C TYR A 27 6.87 12.20 9.20
N PHE A 28 7.92 12.00 9.99
CA PHE A 28 7.92 12.05 11.46
C PHE A 28 8.83 13.16 11.94
N ALA A 29 8.39 13.98 12.91
CA ALA A 29 9.23 15.01 13.51
C ALA A 29 10.40 14.40 14.29
N ILE A 30 11.62 14.62 13.84
CA ILE A 30 12.82 13.96 14.40
C ILE A 30 13.01 14.33 15.87
N VAL A 31 12.78 15.59 16.24
CA VAL A 31 12.95 16.05 17.64
C VAL A 31 11.98 15.33 18.58
N ASP A 32 10.76 15.01 18.12
CA ASP A 32 9.77 14.31 18.94
C ASP A 32 10.17 12.83 19.11
N VAL A 33 10.70 12.20 18.06
CA VAL A 33 11.25 10.83 18.15
C VAL A 33 12.43 10.76 19.10
N VAL A 34 13.36 11.71 19.00
CA VAL A 34 14.49 11.82 19.92
C VAL A 34 13.99 12.00 21.35
N ALA A 35 12.99 12.85 21.59
CA ALA A 35 12.41 13.08 22.91
C ALA A 35 11.84 11.80 23.52
N VAL A 36 11.15 10.98 22.71
CA VAL A 36 10.61 9.69 23.15
C VAL A 36 11.73 8.71 23.50
N LEU A 37 12.69 8.55 22.60
CA LEU A 37 13.75 7.54 22.75
C LEU A 37 14.78 7.89 23.82
N THR A 38 14.99 9.18 24.09
CA THR A 38 15.94 9.64 25.14
C THR A 38 15.23 10.03 26.45
N GLU A 39 13.91 9.83 26.53
CA GLU A 39 13.07 10.18 27.70
C GLU A 39 13.15 11.65 28.11
N GLN A 40 13.48 12.53 27.16
CA GLN A 40 13.55 13.95 27.41
C GLN A 40 12.14 14.56 27.43
N ASN A 41 11.81 15.29 28.50
CA ASN A 41 10.54 16.00 28.60
C ASN A 41 10.63 17.45 28.09
N ASP A 42 11.85 17.96 27.90
CA ASP A 42 12.10 19.32 27.42
C ASP A 42 12.46 19.33 25.94
N TYR A 43 11.70 20.13 25.18
CA TYR A 43 11.90 20.27 23.73
C TYR A 43 13.30 20.83 23.38
N GLN A 44 13.82 21.78 24.18
CA GLN A 44 15.11 22.40 23.90
C GLN A 44 16.26 21.39 24.08
N THR A 45 16.16 20.53 25.09
CA THR A 45 17.12 19.45 25.33
C THR A 45 17.11 18.43 24.20
N SER A 46 15.92 18.01 23.76
CA SER A 46 15.76 17.10 22.61
C SER A 46 16.31 17.70 21.31
N ARG A 47 16.09 19.01 21.08
CA ARG A 47 16.64 19.74 19.93
C ARG A 47 18.17 19.82 19.97
N LYS A 48 18.74 20.10 21.14
CA LYS A 48 20.21 20.12 21.32
C LYS A 48 20.82 18.73 21.06
N TYR A 49 20.16 17.69 21.56
CA TYR A 49 20.57 16.30 21.29
C TYR A 49 20.53 16.00 19.79
N TRP A 50 19.44 16.34 19.11
CA TRP A 50 19.31 16.16 17.65
C TRP A 50 20.43 16.87 16.90
N ASN A 51 20.71 18.12 17.20
CA ASN A 51 21.77 18.88 16.52
C ASN A 51 23.14 18.20 16.66
N LYS A 52 23.49 17.71 17.87
CA LYS A 52 24.74 16.98 18.10
C LYS A 52 24.76 15.63 17.35
N LEU A 53 23.66 14.90 17.38
CA LEU A 53 23.53 13.64 16.67
C LEU A 53 23.64 13.85 15.16
N LYS A 54 22.97 14.85 14.60
CA LYS A 54 23.03 15.22 13.18
C LYS A 54 24.46 15.54 12.74
N GLN A 55 25.20 16.29 13.56
CA GLN A 55 26.61 16.60 13.28
C GLN A 55 27.45 15.33 13.24
N ARG A 56 27.34 14.48 14.26
CA ARG A 56 28.09 13.21 14.34
C ARG A 56 27.79 12.32 13.13
N LEU A 57 26.50 12.15 12.76
CA LEU A 57 26.10 11.34 11.62
C LEU A 57 26.63 11.89 10.31
N LYS A 58 26.73 13.22 10.20
CA LYS A 58 27.34 13.87 9.03
C LYS A 58 28.85 13.57 8.95
N GLU A 59 29.55 13.63 10.07
CA GLU A 59 30.98 13.29 10.16
C GLU A 59 31.23 11.80 9.84
N GLU A 60 30.30 10.92 10.17
CA GLU A 60 30.29 9.49 9.84
C GLU A 60 29.91 9.20 8.37
N GLY A 61 29.62 10.23 7.56
CA GLY A 61 29.21 10.07 6.17
C GLY A 61 27.78 9.54 5.97
N ASN A 62 26.93 9.64 6.99
CA ASN A 62 25.56 9.18 6.95
C ASN A 62 24.62 10.24 6.33
N GLU A 63 24.60 10.31 5.00
CA GLU A 63 23.79 11.30 4.26
C GLU A 63 22.27 11.01 4.37
N THR A 64 21.87 9.76 4.53
CA THR A 64 20.46 9.35 4.62
C THR A 64 19.71 10.10 5.73
N VAL A 65 20.36 10.35 6.85
CA VAL A 65 19.75 11.03 8.01
C VAL A 65 20.06 12.54 8.00
N THR A 66 21.19 12.97 7.42
CA THR A 66 21.59 14.37 7.44
C THR A 66 20.86 15.22 6.41
N ASN A 67 20.40 14.63 5.31
CA ASN A 67 19.58 15.26 4.27
C ASN A 67 18.06 15.14 4.56
N CYS A 68 17.68 15.32 5.83
CA CYS A 68 16.27 15.29 6.23
C CYS A 68 15.47 16.45 5.62
N HIS A 69 14.21 16.17 5.30
CA HIS A 69 13.26 17.17 4.82
C HIS A 69 12.85 18.11 5.96
N GLN A 70 12.33 19.29 5.61
CA GLN A 70 11.77 20.23 6.56
C GLN A 70 10.32 20.55 6.19
N PHE A 71 9.42 20.32 7.14
CA PHE A 71 8.01 20.69 7.00
C PHE A 71 7.59 21.67 8.09
N LYS A 72 6.60 22.52 7.78
CA LYS A 72 5.96 23.36 8.78
C LYS A 72 5.03 22.52 9.64
N LEU A 73 5.39 22.29 10.90
CA LEU A 73 4.56 21.58 11.88
C LEU A 73 4.15 22.53 13.00
N GLN A 74 2.97 22.28 13.57
CA GLN A 74 2.48 23.07 14.71
C GLN A 74 3.32 22.78 15.95
N ALA A 75 3.83 23.84 16.58
CA ALA A 75 4.55 23.78 17.85
C ALA A 75 3.57 23.83 19.04
N ALA A 76 4.07 23.58 20.25
CA ALA A 76 3.26 23.59 21.47
C ALA A 76 2.58 24.95 21.76
N ASP A 77 3.16 26.04 21.26
CA ASP A 77 2.61 27.39 21.35
C ASP A 77 1.59 27.72 20.23
N GLY A 78 1.18 26.72 19.45
CA GLY A 78 0.23 26.85 18.33
C GLY A 78 0.81 27.44 17.03
N LYS A 79 2.06 27.89 17.02
CA LYS A 79 2.70 28.47 15.83
C LYS A 79 3.24 27.41 14.91
N MET A 80 3.14 27.64 13.59
CA MET A 80 3.76 26.79 12.57
C MET A 80 5.26 27.07 12.48
N ARG A 81 6.09 26.04 12.64
CA ARG A 81 7.56 26.14 12.60
C ARG A 81 8.16 25.11 11.69
N LEU A 82 9.20 25.49 10.93
CA LEU A 82 10.01 24.55 10.18
C LEU A 82 10.65 23.54 11.15
N THR A 83 10.43 22.26 10.89
CA THR A 83 10.85 21.15 11.73
C THR A 83 11.50 20.11 10.86
N ASP A 84 12.66 19.61 11.25
CA ASP A 84 13.32 18.48 10.60
C ASP A 84 12.46 17.23 10.75
N VAL A 85 12.20 16.58 9.63
CA VAL A 85 11.38 15.36 9.58
C VAL A 85 12.13 14.24 8.85
N ALA A 86 11.80 13.02 9.19
CA ALA A 86 12.35 11.82 8.56
C ALA A 86 11.21 10.95 8.01
N ASP A 87 11.40 10.35 6.85
CA ASP A 87 10.56 9.26 6.38
C ASP A 87 10.83 7.97 7.18
N THR A 88 10.13 6.89 6.87
CA THR A 88 10.24 5.63 7.63
C THR A 88 11.65 5.03 7.57
N GLU A 89 12.33 5.10 6.44
CA GLU A 89 13.69 4.57 6.26
C GLU A 89 14.70 5.38 7.08
N GLN A 90 14.66 6.70 6.93
CA GLN A 90 15.49 7.64 7.69
C GLN A 90 15.24 7.51 9.19
N LEU A 91 13.97 7.31 9.59
CA LEU A 91 13.60 7.11 10.99
C LEU A 91 14.23 5.86 11.57
N PHE A 92 14.18 4.73 10.87
CA PHE A 92 14.81 3.48 11.34
C PHE A 92 16.33 3.63 11.44
N ARG A 93 16.96 4.29 10.50
CA ARG A 93 18.39 4.57 10.56
C ARG A 93 18.76 5.49 11.73
N LEU A 94 17.93 6.49 12.01
CA LEU A 94 18.08 7.37 13.18
C LEU A 94 17.98 6.59 14.49
N ILE A 95 16.97 5.71 14.64
CA ILE A 95 16.76 4.89 15.84
C ILE A 95 18.00 4.01 16.13
N GLN A 96 18.61 3.42 15.10
CA GLN A 96 19.83 2.63 15.23
C GLN A 96 20.99 3.44 15.82
N SER A 97 21.05 4.73 15.50
CA SER A 97 22.14 5.64 15.90
C SER A 97 21.97 6.23 17.30
N ILE A 98 20.81 6.03 17.96
CA ILE A 98 20.54 6.53 19.31
C ILE A 98 20.91 5.46 20.35
N PRO A 99 21.94 5.69 21.21
CA PRO A 99 22.29 4.77 22.28
C PRO A 99 21.33 4.97 23.48
N SER A 100 20.16 4.39 23.41
CA SER A 100 19.16 4.48 24.47
C SER A 100 18.50 3.11 24.70
N PRO A 101 18.26 2.73 25.99
CA PRO A 101 17.49 1.52 26.31
C PRO A 101 16.09 1.49 25.68
N LYS A 102 15.47 2.65 25.48
CA LYS A 102 14.16 2.78 24.79
C LYS A 102 14.23 2.51 23.29
N ALA A 103 15.40 2.66 22.68
CA ALA A 103 15.61 2.30 21.28
C ALA A 103 15.84 0.79 21.07
N GLU A 104 16.23 0.07 22.12
CA GLU A 104 16.61 -1.33 22.02
C GLU A 104 15.49 -2.26 21.53
N PRO A 105 14.23 -2.17 22.01
CA PRO A 105 13.14 -2.97 21.47
C PRO A 105 12.93 -2.77 19.96
N PHE A 106 13.15 -1.54 19.46
CA PHE A 106 13.08 -1.25 18.03
C PHE A 106 14.21 -1.89 17.25
N LYS A 107 15.43 -1.85 17.77
CA LYS A 107 16.61 -2.47 17.14
C LYS A 107 16.45 -3.98 17.05
N ILE A 108 15.94 -4.60 18.11
CA ILE A 108 15.62 -6.04 18.13
C ILE A 108 14.55 -6.36 17.10
N TRP A 109 13.45 -5.60 17.09
CA TRP A 109 12.37 -5.80 16.11
C TRP A 109 12.87 -5.63 14.67
N MET A 110 13.67 -4.60 14.36
CA MET A 110 14.26 -4.42 13.03
C MET A 110 15.13 -5.61 12.61
N SER A 111 15.93 -6.14 13.55
CA SER A 111 16.77 -7.31 13.31
C SER A 111 15.93 -8.56 13.02
N GLN A 112 14.82 -8.74 13.73
CA GLN A 112 13.88 -9.84 13.51
C GLN A 112 13.20 -9.72 12.12
N VAL A 113 12.72 -8.52 11.76
CA VAL A 113 12.12 -8.27 10.45
C VAL A 113 13.12 -8.52 9.32
N ALA A 114 14.38 -8.08 9.49
CA ALA A 114 15.43 -8.34 8.52
C ALA A 114 15.74 -9.85 8.38
N SER A 115 15.82 -10.58 9.50
CA SER A 115 16.02 -12.04 9.50
C SER A 115 14.89 -12.77 8.77
N ILE A 116 13.64 -12.47 9.13
CA ILE A 116 12.45 -13.03 8.47
C ILE A 116 12.49 -12.76 6.96
N ARG A 117 12.89 -11.55 6.57
CA ARG A 117 12.98 -11.21 5.14
C ARG A 117 14.04 -12.02 4.41
N LEU A 118 15.19 -12.26 5.03
CA LEU A 118 16.23 -13.11 4.46
C LEU A 118 15.77 -14.56 4.31
N GLU A 119 15.05 -15.10 5.30
CA GLU A 119 14.44 -16.43 5.23
C GLU A 119 13.42 -16.51 4.08
N GLN A 120 12.55 -15.52 3.93
CA GLN A 120 11.59 -15.43 2.83
C GLN A 120 12.24 -15.29 1.44
N MET A 121 13.45 -14.74 1.37
CA MET A 121 14.22 -14.71 0.10
C MET A 121 14.81 -16.08 -0.26
N GLN A 122 15.09 -16.91 0.73
CA GLN A 122 15.57 -18.28 0.55
C GLN A 122 14.40 -19.25 0.28
N ASP A 123 13.28 -19.04 0.96
CA ASP A 123 12.05 -19.81 0.81
C ASP A 123 10.87 -18.86 0.49
N PRO A 124 10.54 -18.66 -0.80
CA PRO A 124 9.45 -17.79 -1.21
C PRO A 124 8.06 -18.19 -0.69
N GLU A 125 7.85 -19.46 -0.32
CA GLU A 125 6.59 -19.95 0.22
C GLU A 125 6.23 -19.22 1.52
N LEU A 126 7.22 -18.93 2.36
CA LEU A 126 7.05 -18.14 3.60
C LEU A 126 6.49 -16.74 3.34
N SER A 127 6.78 -16.12 2.19
CA SER A 127 6.20 -14.82 1.82
C SER A 127 4.70 -14.95 1.50
N ILE A 128 4.28 -16.05 0.90
CA ILE A 128 2.87 -16.34 0.60
C ILE A 128 2.12 -16.60 1.90
N GLU A 129 2.66 -17.42 2.78
CA GLU A 129 2.09 -17.72 4.10
C GLU A 129 1.93 -16.44 4.94
N GLN A 130 2.95 -15.60 4.94
CA GLN A 130 2.91 -14.30 5.63
C GLN A 130 1.81 -13.41 5.06
N ALA A 131 1.67 -13.33 3.73
CA ALA A 131 0.61 -12.56 3.09
C ALA A 131 -0.79 -13.08 3.47
N MET A 132 -0.98 -14.39 3.51
CA MET A 132 -2.24 -15.01 3.95
C MET A 132 -2.55 -14.68 5.42
N ALA A 133 -1.55 -14.78 6.31
CA ALA A 133 -1.68 -14.44 7.72
C ALA A 133 -2.03 -12.95 7.92
N ASP A 134 -1.40 -12.05 7.14
CA ASP A 134 -1.69 -10.63 7.19
C ASP A 134 -3.12 -10.30 6.72
N TYR A 135 -3.60 -10.88 5.64
CA TYR A 135 -5.00 -10.73 5.21
C TYR A 135 -5.96 -11.28 6.26
N LYS A 136 -5.66 -12.42 6.88
CA LYS A 136 -6.48 -13.00 7.94
C LYS A 136 -6.53 -12.09 9.17
N ARG A 137 -5.40 -11.53 9.59
CA ARG A 137 -5.31 -10.53 10.66
C ARG A 137 -6.10 -9.26 10.35
N LEU A 138 -6.19 -8.88 9.08
CA LEU A 138 -7.00 -7.76 8.61
C LEU A 138 -8.50 -8.07 8.54
N GLY A 139 -8.93 -9.32 8.83
CA GLY A 139 -10.33 -9.73 8.91
C GLY A 139 -10.92 -10.26 7.60
N TYR A 140 -10.10 -10.66 6.63
CA TYR A 140 -10.60 -11.31 5.40
C TYR A 140 -10.83 -12.80 5.62
N SER A 141 -11.85 -13.36 4.95
CA SER A 141 -12.13 -14.80 4.99
C SER A 141 -11.11 -15.60 4.15
N ASP A 142 -10.89 -16.86 4.51
CA ASP A 142 -9.97 -17.75 3.77
C ASP A 142 -10.40 -17.89 2.29
N SER A 143 -11.69 -17.95 2.00
CA SER A 143 -12.21 -17.98 0.63
C SER A 143 -11.84 -16.74 -0.17
N TRP A 144 -11.96 -15.55 0.44
CA TRP A 144 -11.59 -14.30 -0.19
C TRP A 144 -10.06 -14.20 -0.40
N ILE A 145 -9.28 -14.63 0.59
CA ILE A 145 -7.80 -14.65 0.51
C ILE A 145 -7.33 -15.50 -0.67
N ASN A 146 -7.86 -16.71 -0.81
CA ASN A 146 -7.54 -17.61 -1.92
C ASN A 146 -7.90 -16.98 -3.26
N GLN A 147 -9.06 -16.34 -3.38
CA GLN A 147 -9.46 -15.65 -4.60
C GLN A 147 -8.53 -14.46 -4.89
N ARG A 148 -8.12 -13.73 -3.86
CA ARG A 148 -7.21 -12.58 -4.00
C ARG A 148 -5.82 -13.00 -4.50
N LEU A 149 -5.27 -14.11 -3.99
CA LEU A 149 -3.99 -14.66 -4.46
C LEU A 149 -4.07 -15.06 -5.93
N LYS A 150 -5.14 -15.77 -6.35
CA LYS A 150 -5.37 -16.08 -7.77
C LYS A 150 -5.46 -14.83 -8.65
N SER A 151 -6.11 -13.78 -8.16
CA SER A 151 -6.21 -12.52 -8.91
C SER A 151 -4.86 -11.81 -9.09
N ILE A 152 -3.90 -12.03 -8.19
CA ILE A 152 -2.52 -11.51 -8.34
C ILE A 152 -1.80 -12.24 -9.47
N GLU A 153 -1.94 -13.56 -9.55
CA GLU A 153 -1.35 -14.38 -10.61
C GLU A 153 -1.91 -13.97 -11.98
N ILE A 154 -3.23 -13.93 -12.12
CA ILE A 154 -3.90 -13.49 -13.36
C ILE A 154 -3.45 -12.08 -13.79
N ARG A 155 -3.32 -11.17 -12.82
CA ARG A 155 -2.83 -9.83 -13.09
C ARG A 155 -1.39 -9.82 -13.60
N LYS A 156 -0.54 -10.67 -13.05
CA LYS A 156 0.84 -10.81 -13.49
C LYS A 156 0.89 -11.32 -14.93
N GLU A 157 0.15 -12.36 -15.27
CA GLU A 157 0.06 -12.87 -16.64
C GLU A 157 -0.35 -11.78 -17.63
N LEU A 158 -1.34 -10.96 -17.28
CA LEU A 158 -1.79 -9.86 -18.12
C LEU A 158 -0.70 -8.80 -18.31
N THR A 159 0.05 -8.45 -17.26
CA THR A 159 1.13 -7.47 -17.37
C THR A 159 2.33 -8.01 -18.14
N ASP A 160 2.64 -9.29 -18.01
CA ASP A 160 3.66 -9.97 -18.80
C ASP A 160 3.27 -9.98 -20.29
N GLU A 161 1.99 -10.23 -20.59
CA GLU A 161 1.45 -10.16 -21.96
C GLU A 161 1.51 -8.75 -22.54
N TRP A 162 1.16 -7.72 -21.78
CA TRP A 162 1.32 -6.33 -22.20
C TRP A 162 2.77 -5.96 -22.51
N ASN A 163 3.71 -6.43 -21.67
CA ASN A 163 5.13 -6.25 -21.92
C ASN A 163 5.56 -6.95 -23.24
N ARG A 164 5.10 -8.18 -23.46
CA ARG A 164 5.35 -8.95 -24.70
C ARG A 164 4.87 -8.20 -25.94
N THR A 165 3.73 -7.57 -25.86
CA THR A 165 3.10 -6.83 -26.97
C THR A 165 3.58 -5.39 -27.11
N GLY A 166 4.62 -4.99 -26.35
CA GLY A 166 5.28 -3.68 -26.46
C GLY A 166 4.57 -2.53 -25.76
N VAL A 167 3.68 -2.81 -24.81
CA VAL A 167 3.08 -1.78 -23.95
C VAL A 167 4.08 -1.37 -22.89
N ILE A 168 4.25 -0.05 -22.66
CA ILE A 168 5.20 0.51 -21.70
C ILE A 168 4.57 0.57 -20.32
N GLU A 169 5.28 0.06 -19.31
CA GLU A 169 4.85 0.13 -17.91
C GLU A 169 4.60 1.58 -17.44
N GLY A 170 3.76 1.73 -16.44
CA GLY A 170 3.37 3.03 -15.89
C GLY A 170 2.05 3.53 -16.48
N TYR A 171 2.06 4.67 -17.17
CA TYR A 171 0.83 5.32 -17.67
C TYR A 171 0.00 4.43 -18.60
N GLN A 172 0.65 3.66 -19.50
CA GLN A 172 -0.08 2.81 -20.45
C GLN A 172 -0.75 1.64 -19.74
N TYR A 173 -0.07 0.98 -18.77
CA TYR A 173 -0.66 -0.06 -17.93
C TYR A 173 -1.83 0.46 -17.10
N ALA A 174 -1.71 1.65 -16.52
CA ALA A 174 -2.79 2.28 -15.78
C ALA A 174 -4.01 2.56 -16.68
N THR A 175 -3.77 3.06 -17.89
CA THR A 175 -4.84 3.34 -18.86
C THR A 175 -5.55 2.07 -19.30
N LEU A 176 -4.83 1.00 -19.64
CA LEU A 176 -5.43 -0.28 -20.02
C LEU A 176 -6.22 -0.89 -18.86
N THR A 177 -5.70 -0.76 -17.63
CA THR A 177 -6.43 -1.18 -16.43
C THR A 177 -7.72 -0.40 -16.24
N ASP A 178 -7.72 0.90 -16.49
CA ASP A 178 -8.92 1.74 -16.43
C ASP A 178 -9.94 1.32 -17.49
N ILE A 179 -9.51 1.02 -18.71
CA ILE A 179 -10.39 0.53 -19.79
C ILE A 179 -11.06 -0.78 -19.38
N ILE A 180 -10.28 -1.77 -18.94
CA ILE A 180 -10.82 -3.05 -18.47
C ILE A 180 -11.83 -2.83 -17.35
N THR A 181 -11.43 -2.07 -16.33
CA THR A 181 -12.25 -1.83 -15.14
C THR A 181 -13.54 -1.10 -15.51
N GLN A 182 -13.46 -0.07 -16.36
CA GLN A 182 -14.61 0.71 -16.80
C GLN A 182 -15.58 -0.14 -17.60
N GLU A 183 -15.09 -1.00 -18.49
CA GLU A 183 -15.94 -1.81 -19.34
C GLU A 183 -16.77 -2.81 -18.52
N TRP A 184 -16.16 -3.55 -17.58
CA TRP A 184 -16.91 -4.54 -16.82
C TRP A 184 -17.69 -3.95 -15.65
N SER A 185 -17.19 -2.88 -14.99
CA SER A 185 -17.82 -2.33 -13.76
C SER A 185 -18.69 -1.10 -14.01
N GLY A 186 -18.47 -0.38 -15.13
CA GLY A 186 -19.07 0.92 -15.39
C GLY A 186 -18.30 2.10 -14.79
N PHE A 187 -17.22 1.86 -14.03
CA PHE A 187 -16.43 2.88 -13.37
C PHE A 187 -14.95 2.78 -13.77
N LYS A 188 -14.28 3.91 -13.96
CA LYS A 188 -12.81 3.94 -13.94
C LYS A 188 -12.29 3.61 -12.55
N THR A 189 -11.07 3.16 -12.44
CA THR A 189 -10.46 2.75 -11.16
C THR A 189 -10.60 3.82 -10.06
N LYS A 190 -10.35 5.08 -10.40
CA LYS A 190 -10.47 6.20 -9.44
C LYS A 190 -11.92 6.43 -9.00
N GLU A 191 -12.86 6.38 -9.92
CA GLU A 191 -14.30 6.55 -9.65
C GLU A 191 -14.82 5.38 -8.79
N TYR A 192 -14.37 4.15 -9.08
CA TYR A 192 -14.73 2.98 -8.30
C TYR A 192 -14.18 3.04 -6.87
N LYS A 193 -12.95 3.51 -6.69
CA LYS A 193 -12.42 3.80 -5.35
C LYS A 193 -13.29 4.80 -4.60
N GLN A 194 -13.68 5.90 -5.25
CA GLN A 194 -14.57 6.90 -4.64
C GLN A 194 -15.94 6.33 -4.28
N PHE A 195 -16.53 5.53 -5.17
CA PHE A 195 -17.81 4.84 -4.91
C PHE A 195 -17.75 3.92 -3.70
N LYS A 196 -16.60 3.25 -3.49
CA LYS A 196 -16.35 2.41 -2.30
C LYS A 196 -15.86 3.20 -1.06
N GLY A 197 -15.78 4.53 -1.13
CA GLY A 197 -15.30 5.37 -0.03
C GLY A 197 -13.79 5.23 0.27
N LEU A 198 -13.01 4.74 -0.68
CA LEU A 198 -11.58 4.51 -0.56
C LEU A 198 -10.79 5.79 -0.92
N LYS A 199 -9.69 6.03 -0.23
CA LYS A 199 -8.76 7.12 -0.53
C LYS A 199 -7.48 6.59 -1.18
N LYS A 200 -6.68 5.81 -0.42
CA LYS A 200 -5.36 5.29 -0.81
C LYS A 200 -5.33 3.78 -0.90
N GLU A 201 -6.34 3.16 -0.31
CA GLU A 201 -6.44 1.71 -0.24
C GLU A 201 -6.49 1.11 -1.66
N SER A 202 -5.99 -0.12 -1.80
CA SER A 202 -6.09 -0.88 -3.03
C SER A 202 -7.55 -1.16 -3.34
N LEU A 203 -7.99 -0.87 -4.57
CA LEU A 203 -9.36 -1.19 -5.00
C LEU A 203 -9.64 -2.69 -4.90
N ARG A 204 -8.70 -3.53 -5.37
CA ARG A 204 -8.86 -4.99 -5.37
C ARG A 204 -8.97 -5.57 -3.96
N ASP A 205 -8.26 -4.99 -2.98
CA ASP A 205 -8.34 -5.42 -1.58
C ASP A 205 -9.67 -5.05 -0.91
N ASN A 206 -10.48 -4.23 -1.57
CA ASN A 206 -11.79 -3.80 -1.11
C ASN A 206 -12.94 -4.30 -2.02
N MET A 207 -12.65 -5.08 -3.05
CA MET A 207 -13.64 -5.77 -3.86
C MET A 207 -14.23 -6.95 -3.11
N THR A 208 -15.53 -7.16 -3.24
CA THR A 208 -16.20 -8.38 -2.77
C THR A 208 -15.67 -9.59 -3.56
N ASN A 209 -15.94 -10.80 -3.07
CA ASN A 209 -15.46 -12.01 -3.76
C ASN A 209 -15.96 -12.09 -5.22
N VAL A 210 -17.23 -11.73 -5.48
CA VAL A 210 -17.80 -11.75 -6.82
C VAL A 210 -17.19 -10.66 -7.71
N GLU A 211 -16.95 -9.46 -7.18
CA GLU A 211 -16.25 -8.40 -7.91
C GLU A 211 -14.81 -8.81 -8.28
N LEU A 212 -14.09 -9.49 -7.38
CA LEU A 212 -12.75 -10.04 -7.67
C LEU A 212 -12.78 -11.08 -8.78
N ILE A 213 -13.78 -11.98 -8.77
CA ILE A 213 -13.95 -13.01 -9.80
C ILE A 213 -14.21 -12.34 -11.17
N LEU A 214 -15.10 -11.36 -11.23
CA LEU A 214 -15.40 -10.63 -12.46
C LEU A 214 -14.20 -9.83 -12.98
N ASN A 215 -13.47 -9.17 -12.08
CA ASN A 215 -12.23 -8.48 -12.44
C ASN A 215 -11.18 -9.47 -12.98
N SER A 216 -11.04 -10.62 -12.34
CA SER A 216 -10.12 -11.68 -12.80
C SER A 216 -10.55 -12.26 -14.16
N LEU A 217 -11.86 -12.42 -14.40
CA LEU A 217 -12.39 -12.85 -15.69
C LEU A 217 -12.06 -11.83 -16.78
N ALA A 218 -12.24 -10.53 -16.52
CA ALA A 218 -11.90 -9.48 -17.46
C ALA A 218 -10.40 -9.49 -17.82
N GLU A 219 -9.53 -9.61 -16.81
CA GLU A 219 -8.08 -9.65 -17.00
C GLU A 219 -7.63 -10.91 -17.74
N ALA A 220 -8.12 -12.09 -17.37
CA ALA A 220 -7.81 -13.35 -18.04
C ALA A 220 -8.33 -13.36 -19.50
N SER A 221 -9.53 -12.88 -19.74
CA SER A 221 -10.09 -12.77 -21.10
C SER A 221 -9.27 -11.82 -21.96
N THR A 222 -8.81 -10.70 -21.40
CA THR A 222 -7.91 -9.77 -22.11
C THR A 222 -6.61 -10.47 -22.50
N THR A 223 -6.01 -11.25 -21.60
CA THR A 223 -4.78 -12.02 -21.87
C THR A 223 -4.99 -13.03 -23.00
N GLU A 224 -6.06 -13.82 -22.96
CA GLU A 224 -6.32 -14.86 -23.97
C GLU A 224 -6.67 -14.24 -25.33
N ILE A 225 -7.44 -13.15 -25.38
CA ILE A 225 -7.73 -12.41 -26.61
C ILE A 225 -6.43 -11.83 -27.20
N SER A 226 -5.55 -11.27 -26.34
CA SER A 226 -4.25 -10.75 -26.74
C SER A 226 -3.39 -11.83 -27.39
N LYS A 227 -3.26 -13.00 -26.77
CA LYS A 227 -2.51 -14.14 -27.34
C LYS A 227 -3.00 -14.57 -28.71
N GLN A 228 -4.31 -14.48 -28.97
CA GLN A 228 -4.91 -14.86 -30.27
C GLN A 228 -4.78 -13.77 -31.33
N LYS A 229 -4.93 -12.50 -30.95
CA LYS A 229 -4.92 -11.37 -31.89
C LYS A 229 -3.53 -10.79 -32.13
N ASP A 230 -2.58 -11.09 -31.24
CA ASP A 230 -1.19 -10.62 -31.25
C ASP A 230 -1.07 -9.10 -31.48
N PRO A 231 -1.72 -8.26 -30.63
CA PRO A 231 -1.74 -6.82 -30.81
C PRO A 231 -0.33 -6.23 -30.68
N SER A 232 -0.03 -5.19 -31.45
CA SER A 232 1.25 -4.50 -31.39
C SER A 232 1.10 -3.12 -30.75
N GLY A 233 1.78 -2.93 -29.62
CA GLY A 233 1.83 -1.64 -28.92
C GLY A 233 0.53 -1.22 -28.27
N PHE A 234 0.50 0.02 -27.80
CA PHE A 234 -0.52 0.51 -26.88
C PHE A 234 -1.94 0.61 -27.50
N GLU A 235 -2.05 1.11 -28.74
CA GLU A 235 -3.34 1.41 -29.35
C GLU A 235 -4.14 0.14 -29.64
N GLU A 236 -3.51 -0.91 -30.15
CA GLU A 236 -4.18 -2.18 -30.39
C GLU A 236 -4.55 -2.89 -29.08
N ASN A 237 -3.71 -2.78 -28.06
CA ASN A 237 -4.01 -3.30 -26.72
C ASN A 237 -5.20 -2.61 -26.06
N LYS A 238 -5.55 -1.35 -26.39
CA LYS A 238 -6.78 -0.71 -25.91
C LYS A 238 -8.03 -1.43 -26.43
N VAL A 239 -8.00 -1.88 -27.68
CA VAL A 239 -9.13 -2.63 -28.27
C VAL A 239 -9.29 -3.96 -27.55
N VAL A 240 -8.20 -4.68 -27.39
CA VAL A 240 -8.19 -5.98 -26.67
C VAL A 240 -8.63 -5.83 -25.22
N ALA A 241 -8.17 -4.80 -24.53
CA ALA A 241 -8.57 -4.50 -23.15
C ALA A 241 -10.09 -4.25 -23.02
N LYS A 242 -10.68 -3.56 -24.01
CA LYS A 242 -12.12 -3.34 -24.06
C LYS A 242 -12.89 -4.65 -24.28
N GLU A 243 -12.46 -5.47 -25.22
CA GLU A 243 -13.08 -6.77 -25.50
C GLU A 243 -13.03 -7.71 -24.29
N GLY A 244 -11.87 -7.78 -23.61
CA GLY A 244 -11.73 -8.58 -22.37
C GLY A 244 -12.64 -8.08 -21.25
N GLY A 245 -12.76 -6.76 -21.09
CA GLY A 245 -13.70 -6.15 -20.15
C GLY A 245 -15.16 -6.46 -20.50
N GLU A 246 -15.53 -6.46 -21.79
CA GLU A 246 -16.89 -6.77 -22.26
C GLU A 246 -17.31 -8.20 -21.92
N VAL A 247 -16.41 -9.19 -21.97
CA VAL A 247 -16.70 -10.57 -21.54
C VAL A 247 -17.18 -10.61 -20.09
N ALA A 248 -16.49 -9.93 -19.20
CA ALA A 248 -16.87 -9.89 -17.79
C ALA A 248 -18.14 -9.04 -17.55
N LYS A 249 -18.39 -8.00 -18.36
CA LYS A 249 -19.61 -7.21 -18.33
C LYS A 249 -20.82 -8.08 -18.63
N ILE A 250 -20.78 -8.84 -19.71
CA ILE A 250 -21.87 -9.74 -20.10
C ILE A 250 -22.13 -10.76 -18.99
N ALA A 251 -21.08 -11.35 -18.42
CA ALA A 251 -21.21 -12.28 -17.29
C ALA A 251 -21.85 -11.62 -16.06
N ARG A 252 -21.45 -10.38 -15.72
CA ARG A 252 -22.06 -9.60 -14.65
C ARG A 252 -23.53 -9.35 -14.89
N GLU A 253 -23.88 -8.82 -16.04
CA GLU A 253 -25.28 -8.47 -16.41
C GLU A 253 -26.19 -9.70 -16.38
N GLN A 254 -25.72 -10.84 -16.87
CA GLN A 254 -26.45 -12.10 -16.79
C GLN A 254 -26.66 -12.58 -15.34
N LEU A 255 -25.65 -12.41 -14.49
CA LEU A 255 -25.77 -12.76 -13.09
C LEU A 255 -26.74 -11.81 -12.37
N GLU A 256 -26.61 -10.50 -12.57
CA GLU A 256 -27.51 -9.48 -12.00
C GLU A 256 -28.97 -9.72 -12.39
N ALA A 257 -29.23 -10.07 -13.66
CA ALA A 257 -30.58 -10.40 -14.12
C ALA A 257 -31.18 -11.63 -13.44
N LYS A 258 -30.35 -12.64 -13.11
CA LYS A 258 -30.81 -13.87 -12.43
C LYS A 258 -31.04 -13.68 -10.95
N ILE A 259 -30.23 -12.87 -10.27
CA ILE A 259 -30.32 -12.66 -8.82
C ILE A 259 -31.19 -11.46 -8.43
N GLY A 260 -31.59 -10.61 -9.39
CA GLY A 260 -32.44 -9.43 -9.17
C GLY A 260 -31.77 -8.29 -8.38
N LYS A 261 -30.43 -8.25 -8.31
CA LYS A 261 -29.68 -7.20 -7.62
C LYS A 261 -28.36 -6.91 -8.30
N THR A 262 -27.83 -5.70 -8.11
CA THR A 262 -26.52 -5.29 -8.62
C THR A 262 -25.39 -5.99 -7.87
N ILE A 263 -24.36 -6.39 -8.62
CA ILE A 263 -23.11 -6.93 -8.07
C ILE A 263 -22.21 -5.80 -7.62
N ILE A 264 -22.13 -4.73 -8.41
CA ILE A 264 -21.30 -3.57 -8.09
C ILE A 264 -21.88 -2.87 -6.85
N SER A 265 -21.09 -2.81 -5.80
CA SER A 265 -21.53 -2.38 -4.48
C SER A 265 -20.53 -1.39 -3.85
N SER A 266 -21.06 -0.43 -3.09
CA SER A 266 -20.24 0.43 -2.24
C SER A 266 -19.65 -0.29 -1.01
N LYS A 267 -20.12 -1.51 -0.72
CA LYS A 267 -19.62 -2.33 0.39
C LYS A 267 -18.24 -2.88 0.07
N ASN A 268 -17.40 -2.92 1.08
CA ASN A 268 -16.06 -3.50 1.00
C ASN A 268 -16.11 -5.00 1.36
N ALA A 269 -15.07 -5.74 0.99
CA ALA A 269 -14.96 -7.18 1.27
C ALA A 269 -15.17 -7.51 2.77
N LYS A 270 -14.69 -6.66 3.66
CA LYS A 270 -14.79 -6.82 5.11
C LYS A 270 -16.19 -6.64 5.67
N ASP A 271 -17.08 -5.93 4.97
CA ASP A 271 -18.46 -5.69 5.40
C ASP A 271 -19.30 -6.98 5.36
N PHE A 272 -18.82 -8.01 4.65
CA PHE A 272 -19.49 -9.31 4.54
C PHE A 272 -18.95 -10.37 5.50
N THR A 273 -17.86 -10.11 6.21
CA THR A 273 -17.28 -11.02 7.21
C THR A 273 -17.89 -10.84 8.60
N GLN A 274 -18.70 -9.81 8.81
CA GLN A 274 -19.42 -9.56 10.05
C GLN A 274 -20.87 -10.14 10.02
N LEU A 275 -21.03 -11.42 9.63
CA LEU A 275 -22.24 -12.13 10.01
C LEU A 275 -22.08 -12.52 11.49
N PRO A 276 -23.04 -12.19 12.38
CA PRO A 276 -22.99 -12.64 13.75
C PRO A 276 -23.01 -14.17 13.75
N ASP A 277 -22.12 -14.77 14.52
CA ASP A 277 -22.18 -16.19 14.89
C ASP A 277 -23.60 -16.48 15.39
N LYS A 278 -24.30 -17.39 14.71
CA LYS A 278 -25.56 -17.95 15.16
C LYS A 278 -25.31 -19.05 16.14
#